data_08ffa91481baeab365adaef913026011
#
_entry.id   08ffa91481baeab365adaef913026011
#
_cell.length_a   1.000
_cell.length_b   1.000
_cell.length_c   1.000
_cell.angle_alpha   90.00
_cell.angle_beta   90.00
_cell.angle_gamma   90.00
#
_symmetry.space_group_name_H-M   'P 1'
#
loop_
_entity.id
_entity.type
_entity.pdbx_description
1 polymer ?
#
loop_
_entity_poly.entity_id
_entity_poly.type
_entity_poly.pdbx_seq_one_letter_code
_entity_poly.pdbx_strand_id
1 'polypeptide(L)'
;TGNKALIASRGPELFEAARQANTRLYFEAAVAGAIPVIRALSGSLRGDRVRQIAGIVNGTTNFILDAMTTRGADYNEALTQAQELGFAEADPSADVEGYDASAKCAIMSSLSFGRWVSVDSVPRQGITTLSTDDIAFAAEQGCVVKLVARAQLRDELGERVLALGVEPTFVPSDHAFASLRGPANGVYVDAEAAGTLAFLGLG
;
A
#
# COMPACT_ATOMS: atom_id res chain seq x y z
N THR A 1 -2.53 -17.18 -7.69
CA THR A 1 -2.59 -17.15 -6.23
C THR A 1 -2.88 -15.75 -5.70
N GLY A 2 -3.62 -15.64 -4.61
CA GLY A 2 -3.78 -14.39 -3.82
C GLY A 2 -2.89 -14.37 -2.57
N ASN A 3 -2.04 -15.38 -2.37
CA ASN A 3 -1.20 -15.49 -1.18
C ASN A 3 -0.02 -14.50 -1.24
N LYS A 4 -0.24 -13.28 -0.74
CA LYS A 4 0.75 -12.20 -0.70
C LYS A 4 1.99 -12.56 0.13
N ALA A 5 1.82 -13.26 1.26
CA ALA A 5 2.94 -13.64 2.12
C ALA A 5 3.90 -14.59 1.39
N LEU A 6 3.37 -15.55 0.65
CA LEU A 6 4.16 -16.46 -0.17
C LEU A 6 4.90 -15.69 -1.29
N ILE A 7 4.21 -14.79 -2.00
CA ILE A 7 4.84 -14.00 -3.06
C ILE A 7 5.91 -13.08 -2.48
N ALA A 8 5.65 -12.37 -1.37
CA ALA A 8 6.59 -11.44 -0.78
C ALA A 8 7.84 -12.12 -0.21
N SER A 9 7.69 -13.35 0.34
CA SER A 9 8.80 -14.06 0.98
C SER A 9 9.61 -14.94 0.01
N ARG A 10 8.97 -15.57 -0.99
CA ARG A 10 9.59 -16.56 -1.88
C ARG A 10 9.38 -16.27 -3.38
N GLY A 11 9.10 -15.03 -3.72
CA GLY A 11 8.84 -14.63 -5.11
C GLY A 11 9.93 -15.07 -6.09
N PRO A 12 11.23 -14.80 -5.85
CA PRO A 12 12.30 -15.20 -6.77
C PRO A 12 12.29 -16.70 -7.09
N GLU A 13 12.10 -17.55 -6.07
CA GLU A 13 12.03 -19.00 -6.26
C GLU A 13 10.80 -19.42 -7.07
N LEU A 14 9.65 -18.79 -6.81
CA LEU A 14 8.39 -19.08 -7.52
C LEU A 14 8.47 -18.65 -8.99
N PHE A 15 9.05 -17.49 -9.28
CA PHE A 15 9.26 -17.03 -10.64
C PHE A 15 10.25 -17.92 -11.40
N GLU A 16 11.33 -18.35 -10.73
CA GLU A 16 12.30 -19.26 -11.33
C GLU A 16 11.68 -20.63 -11.60
N ALA A 17 10.91 -21.20 -10.65
CA ALA A 17 10.20 -22.45 -10.86
C ALA A 17 9.19 -22.37 -12.01
N ALA A 18 8.45 -21.26 -12.13
CA ALA A 18 7.52 -21.03 -13.23
C ALA A 18 8.26 -20.95 -14.58
N ARG A 19 9.41 -20.28 -14.62
CA ARG A 19 10.26 -20.17 -15.81
C ARG A 19 10.78 -21.56 -16.25
N GLN A 20 11.28 -22.36 -15.31
CA GLN A 20 11.78 -23.71 -15.58
C GLN A 20 10.68 -24.67 -16.09
N ALA A 21 9.47 -24.52 -15.52
CA ALA A 21 8.31 -25.29 -15.94
C ALA A 21 7.62 -24.75 -17.22
N ASN A 22 8.18 -23.71 -17.84
CA ASN A 22 7.60 -23.00 -18.99
C ASN A 22 6.11 -22.62 -18.77
N THR A 23 5.79 -22.15 -17.57
CA THR A 23 4.46 -21.74 -17.16
C THR A 23 4.45 -20.31 -16.61
N ARG A 24 3.26 -19.79 -16.27
CA ARG A 24 3.08 -18.43 -15.77
C ARG A 24 2.55 -18.44 -14.35
N LEU A 25 3.04 -17.52 -13.53
CA LEU A 25 2.55 -17.26 -12.19
C LEU A 25 1.67 -16.01 -12.22
N TYR A 26 0.38 -16.16 -11.90
CA TYR A 26 -0.58 -15.06 -11.78
C TYR A 26 -0.90 -14.82 -10.31
N PHE A 27 -0.83 -13.55 -9.87
CA PHE A 27 -1.01 -13.17 -8.46
C PHE A 27 -1.67 -11.79 -8.29
N GLU A 28 -2.58 -11.41 -9.20
CA GLU A 28 -3.28 -10.12 -9.18
C GLU A 28 -3.92 -9.84 -7.81
N ALA A 29 -4.64 -10.81 -7.25
CA ALA A 29 -5.31 -10.67 -5.97
C ALA A 29 -4.36 -10.62 -4.75
N ALA A 30 -3.05 -10.71 -4.95
CA ALA A 30 -2.08 -10.56 -3.86
C ALA A 30 -1.91 -9.09 -3.41
N VAL A 31 -2.26 -8.12 -4.27
CA VAL A 31 -2.16 -6.69 -3.97
C VAL A 31 -3.45 -5.99 -4.40
N ALA A 32 -4.07 -5.24 -3.47
CA ALA A 32 -5.24 -4.41 -3.72
C ALA A 32 -6.45 -5.16 -4.33
N GLY A 33 -6.57 -6.45 -4.05
CA GLY A 33 -7.74 -7.27 -4.38
C GLY A 33 -8.12 -7.27 -5.86
N ALA A 34 -9.25 -6.65 -6.20
CA ALA A 34 -9.77 -6.60 -7.56
C ALA A 34 -9.15 -5.48 -8.43
N ILE A 35 -8.33 -4.62 -7.86
CA ILE A 35 -7.68 -3.52 -8.59
C ILE A 35 -6.54 -4.09 -9.48
N PRO A 36 -6.55 -3.87 -10.81
CA PRO A 36 -5.64 -4.55 -11.74
C PRO A 36 -4.24 -3.90 -11.77
N VAL A 37 -3.61 -3.69 -10.60
CA VAL A 37 -2.32 -2.99 -10.48
C VAL A 37 -1.14 -3.88 -10.89
N ILE A 38 -1.16 -5.17 -10.52
CA ILE A 38 -0.08 -6.12 -10.86
C ILE A 38 0.01 -6.29 -12.37
N ARG A 39 -1.13 -6.43 -13.05
CA ARG A 39 -1.19 -6.52 -14.52
C ARG A 39 -0.69 -5.25 -15.19
N ALA A 40 -1.03 -4.08 -14.65
CA ALA A 40 -0.55 -2.82 -15.18
C ALA A 40 0.98 -2.71 -15.05
N LEU A 41 1.54 -3.00 -13.87
CA LEU A 41 2.99 -2.94 -13.61
C LEU A 41 3.78 -3.99 -14.41
N SER A 42 3.27 -5.22 -14.50
CA SER A 42 3.97 -6.32 -15.18
C SER A 42 3.76 -6.37 -16.69
N GLY A 43 2.76 -5.67 -17.21
CA GLY A 43 2.38 -5.64 -18.63
C GLY A 43 2.51 -4.26 -19.25
N SER A 44 1.49 -3.42 -19.07
CA SER A 44 1.37 -2.15 -19.80
C SER A 44 2.49 -1.15 -19.48
N LEU A 45 2.97 -1.13 -18.24
CA LEU A 45 4.04 -0.22 -17.79
C LEU A 45 5.43 -0.84 -17.85
N ARG A 46 5.58 -2.07 -18.34
CA ARG A 46 6.86 -2.79 -18.37
C ARG A 46 7.94 -2.08 -19.21
N GLY A 47 7.54 -1.33 -20.21
CA GLY A 47 8.43 -0.55 -21.09
C GLY A 47 8.67 0.88 -20.59
N ASP A 48 8.00 1.30 -19.55
CA ASP A 48 8.11 2.65 -18.97
C ASP A 48 9.03 2.66 -17.73
N ARG A 49 9.49 3.83 -17.37
CA ARG A 49 10.27 4.03 -16.14
C ARG A 49 9.38 4.54 -15.03
N VAL A 50 9.03 3.64 -14.12
CA VAL A 50 8.33 4.03 -12.90
C VAL A 50 9.30 4.80 -12.00
N ARG A 51 8.91 6.02 -11.61
CA ARG A 51 9.65 6.89 -10.69
C ARG A 51 9.20 6.71 -9.25
N GLN A 52 7.89 6.56 -9.09
CA GLN A 52 7.26 6.40 -7.79
C GLN A 52 6.04 5.50 -7.89
N ILE A 53 5.81 4.72 -6.85
CA ILE A 53 4.54 4.06 -6.57
C ILE A 53 4.13 4.36 -5.14
N ALA A 54 2.86 4.70 -4.94
CA ALA A 54 2.29 4.93 -3.62
C ALA A 54 0.90 4.30 -3.55
N GLY A 55 0.52 3.75 -2.40
CA GLY A 55 -0.80 3.11 -2.27
C GLY A 55 -1.35 3.09 -0.86
N ILE A 56 -2.68 3.26 -0.77
CA ILE A 56 -3.49 2.85 0.37
C ILE A 56 -3.96 1.44 0.02
N VAL A 57 -3.30 0.43 0.58
CA VAL A 57 -3.42 -0.96 0.14
C VAL A 57 -3.94 -1.90 1.25
N ASN A 58 -4.38 -1.33 2.36
CA ASN A 58 -4.99 -2.06 3.46
C ASN A 58 -6.33 -1.41 3.83
N GLY A 59 -7.43 -2.14 3.59
CA GLY A 59 -8.80 -1.65 3.80
C GLY A 59 -9.14 -1.44 5.27
N THR A 60 -8.63 -2.30 6.16
CA THR A 60 -8.85 -2.21 7.61
C THR A 60 -8.32 -0.90 8.17
N THR A 61 -7.05 -0.59 7.91
CA THR A 61 -6.44 0.65 8.39
C THR A 61 -7.05 1.88 7.75
N ASN A 62 -7.43 1.82 6.47
CA ASN A 62 -8.12 2.94 5.84
C ASN A 62 -9.49 3.18 6.45
N PHE A 63 -10.26 2.13 6.78
CA PHE A 63 -11.54 2.24 7.48
C PHE A 63 -11.38 2.90 8.86
N ILE A 64 -10.40 2.44 9.65
CA ILE A 64 -10.13 2.98 11.01
C ILE A 64 -9.77 4.46 10.91
N LEU A 65 -8.81 4.84 10.07
CA LEU A 65 -8.37 6.23 9.91
C LEU A 65 -9.48 7.13 9.33
N ASP A 66 -10.32 6.60 8.46
CA ASP A 66 -11.49 7.31 7.94
C ASP A 66 -12.52 7.58 9.03
N ALA A 67 -12.76 6.60 9.92
CA ALA A 67 -13.64 6.77 11.07
C ALA A 67 -13.12 7.82 12.06
N MET A 68 -11.83 7.75 12.39
CA MET A 68 -11.18 8.76 13.25
C MET A 68 -11.30 10.16 12.64
N THR A 69 -11.08 10.29 11.33
CA THR A 69 -11.11 11.58 10.63
C THR A 69 -12.53 12.15 10.49
N THR A 70 -13.52 11.32 10.16
CA THR A 70 -14.86 11.82 9.76
C THR A 70 -15.85 11.88 10.90
N ARG A 71 -15.66 11.07 11.94
CA ARG A 71 -16.58 10.93 13.07
C ARG A 71 -15.95 11.31 14.41
N GLY A 72 -14.65 11.61 14.44
CA GLY A 72 -13.92 11.89 15.67
C GLY A 72 -13.80 10.68 16.61
N ALA A 73 -14.00 9.45 16.09
CA ALA A 73 -13.84 8.24 16.87
C ALA A 73 -12.40 8.09 17.35
N ASP A 74 -12.19 7.56 18.54
CA ASP A 74 -10.85 7.13 18.93
C ASP A 74 -10.45 5.83 18.22
N TYR A 75 -9.16 5.48 18.31
CA TYR A 75 -8.62 4.29 17.65
C TYR A 75 -9.35 3.01 18.05
N ASN A 76 -9.64 2.82 19.36
CA ASN A 76 -10.26 1.59 19.86
C ASN A 76 -11.72 1.49 19.44
N GLU A 77 -12.45 2.60 19.45
CA GLU A 77 -13.83 2.66 18.93
C GLU A 77 -13.87 2.32 17.44
N ALA A 78 -12.97 2.91 16.65
CA ALA A 78 -12.90 2.66 15.22
C ALA A 78 -12.50 1.21 14.90
N LEU A 79 -11.56 0.63 15.67
CA LEU A 79 -11.15 -0.77 15.53
C LEU A 79 -12.30 -1.71 15.91
N THR A 80 -12.98 -1.48 17.03
CA THR A 80 -14.14 -2.30 17.44
C THR A 80 -15.20 -2.31 16.34
N GLN A 81 -15.50 -1.16 15.76
CA GLN A 81 -16.46 -1.08 14.68
C GLN A 81 -15.97 -1.80 13.40
N ALA A 82 -14.66 -1.72 13.09
CA ALA A 82 -14.08 -2.49 11.97
C ALA A 82 -14.25 -3.99 12.17
N GLN A 83 -14.09 -4.49 13.40
CA GLN A 83 -14.31 -5.89 13.77
C GLN A 83 -15.78 -6.29 13.66
N GLU A 84 -16.70 -5.49 14.17
CA GLU A 84 -18.16 -5.75 14.10
C GLU A 84 -18.65 -5.81 12.65
N LEU A 85 -18.09 -5.00 11.75
CA LEU A 85 -18.41 -4.96 10.32
C LEU A 85 -17.65 -6.01 9.49
N GLY A 86 -16.73 -6.76 10.11
CA GLY A 86 -15.95 -7.80 9.43
C GLY A 86 -14.79 -7.27 8.58
N PHE A 87 -14.40 -6.00 8.76
CA PHE A 87 -13.21 -5.42 8.11
C PHE A 87 -11.91 -5.73 8.86
N ALA A 88 -11.98 -6.05 10.16
CA ALA A 88 -10.84 -6.48 10.96
C ALA A 88 -11.12 -7.84 11.61
N GLU A 89 -10.10 -8.69 11.67
CA GLU A 89 -10.14 -9.95 12.42
C GLU A 89 -9.99 -9.70 13.92
N ALA A 90 -10.20 -10.74 14.75
CA ALA A 90 -10.02 -10.65 16.21
C ALA A 90 -8.58 -10.27 16.59
N ASP A 91 -7.59 -10.75 15.85
CA ASP A 91 -6.21 -10.25 15.90
C ASP A 91 -5.92 -9.38 14.67
N PRO A 92 -6.00 -8.05 14.79
CA PRO A 92 -5.80 -7.14 13.68
C PRO A 92 -4.32 -6.75 13.44
N SER A 93 -3.38 -7.34 14.19
CA SER A 93 -1.97 -6.90 14.22
C SER A 93 -1.33 -6.85 12.83
N ALA A 94 -1.65 -7.81 11.97
CA ALA A 94 -1.13 -7.85 10.60
C ALA A 94 -1.50 -6.59 9.79
N ASP A 95 -2.66 -6.02 10.07
CA ASP A 95 -3.16 -4.82 9.41
C ASP A 95 -2.66 -3.56 10.12
N VAL A 96 -2.99 -3.42 11.40
CA VAL A 96 -2.81 -2.14 12.13
C VAL A 96 -1.34 -1.81 12.41
N GLU A 97 -0.45 -2.81 12.44
CA GLU A 97 1.00 -2.61 12.55
C GLU A 97 1.70 -2.49 11.19
N GLY A 98 0.95 -2.59 10.08
CA GLY A 98 1.44 -2.34 8.73
C GLY A 98 2.15 -3.52 8.04
N TYR A 99 2.10 -4.74 8.60
CA TYR A 99 2.73 -5.92 7.97
C TYR A 99 2.12 -6.26 6.62
N ASP A 100 0.79 -6.25 6.53
CA ASP A 100 0.07 -6.47 5.26
C ASP A 100 0.47 -5.45 4.19
N ALA A 101 0.47 -4.17 4.57
CA ALA A 101 0.85 -3.09 3.67
C ALA A 101 2.33 -3.18 3.25
N SER A 102 3.23 -3.64 4.15
CA SER A 102 4.66 -3.84 3.84
C SER A 102 4.87 -4.96 2.83
N ALA A 103 4.17 -6.07 2.97
CA ALA A 103 4.24 -7.17 2.00
C ALA A 103 3.77 -6.71 0.60
N LYS A 104 2.67 -5.96 0.54
CA LYS A 104 2.17 -5.38 -0.71
C LYS A 104 3.12 -4.33 -1.30
N CYS A 105 3.74 -3.49 -0.44
CA CYS A 105 4.76 -2.53 -0.84
C CYS A 105 5.96 -3.23 -1.49
N ALA A 106 6.48 -4.29 -0.88
CA ALA A 106 7.59 -5.07 -1.41
C ALA A 106 7.27 -5.68 -2.78
N ILE A 107 6.07 -6.24 -2.96
CA ILE A 107 5.63 -6.82 -4.24
C ILE A 107 5.53 -5.74 -5.32
N MET A 108 4.83 -4.63 -5.04
CA MET A 108 4.68 -3.52 -5.99
C MET A 108 6.04 -2.93 -6.37
N SER A 109 6.92 -2.72 -5.39
CA SER A 109 8.27 -2.20 -5.61
C SER A 109 9.10 -3.13 -6.49
N SER A 110 9.04 -4.44 -6.24
CA SER A 110 9.76 -5.43 -7.03
C SER A 110 9.37 -5.38 -8.50
N LEU A 111 8.08 -5.25 -8.79
CA LEU A 111 7.57 -5.16 -10.17
C LEU A 111 7.92 -3.82 -10.83
N SER A 112 7.79 -2.72 -10.08
CA SER A 112 7.98 -1.38 -10.61
C SER A 112 9.44 -1.06 -10.94
N PHE A 113 10.37 -1.56 -10.12
CA PHE A 113 11.79 -1.21 -10.23
C PHE A 113 12.68 -2.35 -10.75
N GLY A 114 12.08 -3.48 -11.16
CA GLY A 114 12.79 -4.59 -11.82
C GLY A 114 13.81 -5.31 -10.94
N ARG A 115 13.77 -5.13 -9.62
CA ARG A 115 14.61 -5.83 -8.65
C ARG A 115 13.77 -6.35 -7.50
N TRP A 116 14.12 -7.52 -6.98
CA TRP A 116 13.40 -8.05 -5.84
C TRP A 116 13.66 -7.23 -4.58
N VAL A 117 12.58 -6.83 -3.91
CA VAL A 117 12.58 -6.13 -2.61
C VAL A 117 12.11 -7.11 -1.56
N SER A 118 12.97 -7.39 -0.55
CA SER A 118 12.56 -8.18 0.61
C SER A 118 11.58 -7.40 1.47
N VAL A 119 10.56 -8.07 2.01
CA VAL A 119 9.62 -7.46 2.95
C VAL A 119 10.32 -6.92 4.19
N ASP A 120 11.40 -7.59 4.64
CA ASP A 120 12.19 -7.15 5.80
C ASP A 120 12.96 -5.85 5.57
N SER A 121 13.16 -5.46 4.30
CA SER A 121 13.78 -4.19 3.92
C SER A 121 12.80 -3.03 3.82
N VAL A 122 11.50 -3.25 4.08
CA VAL A 122 10.47 -2.21 4.08
C VAL A 122 10.28 -1.68 5.50
N PRO A 123 10.80 -0.49 5.84
CA PRO A 123 10.49 0.16 7.10
C PRO A 123 8.98 0.35 7.22
N ARG A 124 8.44 0.12 8.41
CA ARG A 124 7.02 0.34 8.65
C ARG A 124 6.74 0.96 10.00
N GLN A 125 5.69 1.76 10.02
CA GLN A 125 5.03 2.26 11.21
C GLN A 125 3.54 1.99 11.05
N GLY A 126 2.94 1.35 12.06
CA GLY A 126 1.50 1.09 12.12
C GLY A 126 0.70 2.33 12.56
N ILE A 127 -0.60 2.12 12.76
CA ILE A 127 -1.54 3.19 13.15
C ILE A 127 -1.92 3.14 14.64
N THR A 128 -1.44 2.18 15.40
CA THR A 128 -1.84 1.91 16.78
C THR A 128 -1.49 3.02 17.77
N THR A 129 -0.51 3.85 17.43
CA THR A 129 -0.04 4.97 18.26
C THR A 129 -0.69 6.31 17.90
N LEU A 130 -1.53 6.35 16.85
CA LEU A 130 -2.20 7.57 16.45
C LEU A 130 -3.32 7.94 17.40
N SER A 131 -3.34 9.20 17.81
CA SER A 131 -4.35 9.79 18.69
C SER A 131 -5.36 10.63 17.90
N THR A 132 -6.46 10.99 18.56
CA THR A 132 -7.42 11.98 18.03
C THR A 132 -6.77 13.35 17.83
N ASP A 133 -5.77 13.70 18.64
CA ASP A 133 -5.04 14.96 18.53
C ASP A 133 -4.18 15.00 17.26
N ASP A 134 -3.56 13.86 16.87
CA ASP A 134 -2.83 13.75 15.60
C ASP A 134 -3.75 13.96 14.40
N ILE A 135 -4.96 13.38 14.46
CA ILE A 135 -5.98 13.55 13.41
C ILE A 135 -6.47 15.00 13.34
N ALA A 136 -6.71 15.63 14.50
CA ALA A 136 -7.13 17.02 14.57
C ALA A 136 -6.03 17.97 14.04
N PHE A 137 -4.78 17.72 14.42
CA PHE A 137 -3.64 18.48 13.90
C PHE A 137 -3.51 18.36 12.36
N ALA A 138 -3.66 17.14 11.82
CA ALA A 138 -3.66 16.96 10.37
C ALA A 138 -4.78 17.78 9.68
N ALA A 139 -5.98 17.77 10.26
CA ALA A 139 -7.13 18.52 9.74
C ALA A 139 -6.87 20.05 9.77
N GLU A 140 -6.24 20.59 10.80
CA GLU A 140 -5.82 21.99 10.88
C GLU A 140 -4.83 22.36 9.77
N GLN A 141 -4.01 21.41 9.31
CA GLN A 141 -3.09 21.60 8.19
C GLN A 141 -3.75 21.35 6.83
N GLY A 142 -5.07 21.17 6.75
CA GLY A 142 -5.79 20.87 5.52
C GLY A 142 -5.50 19.45 4.98
N CYS A 143 -5.12 18.53 5.85
CA CYS A 143 -4.75 17.16 5.51
C CYS A 143 -5.67 16.13 6.17
N VAL A 144 -5.65 14.90 5.66
CA VAL A 144 -6.15 13.71 6.33
C VAL A 144 -5.00 12.73 6.59
N VAL A 145 -5.13 11.87 7.59
CA VAL A 145 -4.13 10.83 7.85
C VAL A 145 -4.50 9.57 7.09
N LYS A 146 -3.54 9.00 6.37
CA LYS A 146 -3.66 7.70 5.67
C LYS A 146 -2.43 6.85 5.93
N LEU A 147 -2.60 5.52 6.00
CA LEU A 147 -1.45 4.61 5.98
C LEU A 147 -1.02 4.40 4.54
N VAL A 148 0.14 4.93 4.19
CA VAL A 148 0.63 4.93 2.80
C VAL A 148 1.83 3.99 2.65
N ALA A 149 1.72 3.01 1.77
CA ALA A 149 2.84 2.23 1.27
C ALA A 149 3.46 2.99 0.10
N ARG A 150 4.76 3.30 0.17
CA ARG A 150 5.45 4.11 -0.84
C ARG A 150 6.79 3.52 -1.21
N ALA A 151 7.13 3.59 -2.51
CA ALA A 151 8.47 3.36 -3.01
C ALA A 151 8.79 4.37 -4.11
N GLN A 152 9.96 4.98 -4.04
CA GLN A 152 10.39 6.06 -4.93
C GLN A 152 11.88 5.97 -5.22
N LEU A 153 12.25 6.14 -6.49
CA LEU A 153 13.64 6.36 -6.88
C LEU A 153 14.04 7.81 -6.52
N ARG A 154 15.14 7.94 -5.79
CA ARG A 154 15.74 9.23 -5.44
C ARG A 154 17.20 9.25 -5.87
N ASP A 155 17.66 10.41 -6.26
CA ASP A 155 19.08 10.66 -6.48
C ASP A 155 19.66 11.23 -5.19
N GLU A 156 20.48 10.46 -4.49
CA GLU A 156 21.14 10.85 -3.25
C GLU A 156 22.66 10.78 -3.45
N LEU A 157 23.33 11.92 -3.29
CA LEU A 157 24.78 12.04 -3.46
C LEU A 157 25.34 11.50 -4.80
N GLY A 158 24.54 11.57 -5.86
CA GLY A 158 24.91 11.05 -7.18
C GLY A 158 24.65 9.56 -7.39
N GLU A 159 24.10 8.88 -6.40
CA GLU A 159 23.64 7.50 -6.50
C GLU A 159 22.12 7.41 -6.54
N ARG A 160 21.60 6.48 -7.34
CA ARG A 160 20.17 6.23 -7.42
C ARG A 160 19.74 5.21 -6.38
N VAL A 161 19.04 5.68 -5.35
CA VAL A 161 18.53 4.84 -4.25
C VAL A 161 17.03 4.63 -4.36
N LEU A 162 16.56 3.48 -3.90
CA LEU A 162 15.13 3.19 -3.75
C LEU A 162 14.73 3.46 -2.30
N ALA A 163 14.08 4.60 -2.08
CA ALA A 163 13.42 4.92 -0.80
C ALA A 163 12.06 4.25 -0.77
N LEU A 164 11.77 3.48 0.29
CA LEU A 164 10.50 2.79 0.46
C LEU A 164 10.10 2.74 1.93
N GLY A 165 8.81 2.58 2.19
CA GLY A 165 8.28 2.48 3.55
C GLY A 165 6.76 2.41 3.58
N VAL A 166 6.25 2.08 4.76
CA VAL A 166 4.83 2.10 5.10
C VAL A 166 4.67 2.89 6.39
N GLU A 167 3.94 3.99 6.31
CA GLU A 167 3.81 4.91 7.46
C GLU A 167 2.52 5.73 7.40
N PRO A 168 1.98 6.15 8.55
CA PRO A 168 0.97 7.19 8.60
C PRO A 168 1.48 8.46 7.93
N THR A 169 0.71 8.99 7.01
CA THR A 169 1.13 10.13 6.17
C THR A 169 0.02 11.17 6.14
N PHE A 170 0.39 12.45 6.30
CA PHE A 170 -0.50 13.57 6.06
C PHE A 170 -0.71 13.75 4.56
N VAL A 171 -1.93 13.51 4.13
CA VAL A 171 -2.36 13.59 2.73
C VAL A 171 -3.20 14.86 2.56
N PRO A 172 -2.82 15.79 1.68
CA PRO A 172 -3.61 16.98 1.41
C PRO A 172 -5.07 16.63 1.05
N SER A 173 -6.02 17.41 1.55
CA SER A 173 -7.46 17.10 1.40
C SER A 173 -7.95 17.14 -0.06
N ASP A 174 -7.22 17.81 -0.94
CA ASP A 174 -7.47 17.87 -2.38
C ASP A 174 -6.79 16.73 -3.15
N HIS A 175 -5.91 15.94 -2.51
CA HIS A 175 -5.30 14.77 -3.14
C HIS A 175 -6.30 13.63 -3.24
N ALA A 176 -6.25 12.87 -4.33
CA ALA A 176 -7.22 11.80 -4.57
C ALA A 176 -7.19 10.68 -3.51
N PHE A 177 -6.06 10.44 -2.82
CA PHE A 177 -6.03 9.53 -1.67
C PHE A 177 -6.92 9.99 -0.51
N ALA A 178 -7.11 11.29 -0.33
CA ALA A 178 -7.98 11.81 0.72
C ALA A 178 -9.46 11.44 0.50
N SER A 179 -9.86 11.22 -0.75
CA SER A 179 -11.22 10.81 -1.09
C SER A 179 -11.52 9.32 -0.89
N LEU A 180 -10.50 8.49 -0.60
CA LEU A 180 -10.69 7.06 -0.34
C LEU A 180 -11.30 6.86 1.04
N ARG A 181 -12.59 6.50 1.09
CA ARG A 181 -13.37 6.31 2.30
C ARG A 181 -13.56 4.85 2.65
N GLY A 182 -13.76 4.56 3.93
CA GLY A 182 -14.00 3.21 4.43
C GLY A 182 -12.87 2.23 4.02
N PRO A 183 -13.19 1.01 3.56
CA PRO A 183 -12.20 0.01 3.20
C PRO A 183 -11.62 0.19 1.78
N ALA A 184 -11.86 1.32 1.11
CA ALA A 184 -11.38 1.55 -0.26
C ALA A 184 -9.85 1.55 -0.33
N ASN A 185 -9.33 0.98 -1.41
CA ASN A 185 -7.91 0.95 -1.75
C ASN A 185 -7.62 1.84 -2.96
N GLY A 186 -6.36 2.27 -3.07
CA GLY A 186 -5.90 3.01 -4.22
C GLY A 186 -4.40 2.93 -4.39
N VAL A 187 -3.95 2.87 -5.63
CA VAL A 187 -2.53 2.87 -5.99
C VAL A 187 -2.29 3.93 -7.05
N TYR A 188 -1.29 4.76 -6.82
CA TYR A 188 -0.76 5.72 -7.77
C TYR A 188 0.59 5.25 -8.28
N VAL A 189 0.78 5.36 -9.57
CA VAL A 189 2.04 5.08 -10.25
C VAL A 189 2.46 6.32 -11.03
N ASP A 190 3.60 6.90 -10.69
CA ASP A 190 4.21 7.96 -11.48
C ASP A 190 5.29 7.36 -12.39
N ALA A 191 5.08 7.49 -13.68
CA ALA A 191 5.94 6.93 -14.72
C ALA A 191 6.38 8.01 -15.70
N GLU A 192 7.53 7.81 -16.34
CA GLU A 192 8.17 8.83 -17.17
C GLU A 192 7.37 9.17 -18.42
N ALA A 193 6.87 8.18 -19.12
CA ALA A 193 6.11 8.36 -20.35
C ALA A 193 4.60 8.45 -20.12
N ALA A 194 4.03 7.59 -19.25
CA ALA A 194 2.60 7.55 -18.97
C ALA A 194 2.12 8.68 -18.03
N GLY A 195 3.05 9.34 -17.32
CA GLY A 195 2.69 10.30 -16.28
C GLY A 195 2.11 9.59 -15.04
N THR A 196 1.21 10.28 -14.33
CA THR A 196 0.57 9.74 -13.12
C THR A 196 -0.67 8.95 -13.48
N LEU A 197 -0.68 7.68 -13.10
CA LEU A 197 -1.82 6.78 -13.21
C LEU A 197 -2.41 6.50 -11.83
N ALA A 198 -3.74 6.43 -11.75
CA ALA A 198 -4.48 6.10 -10.55
C ALA A 198 -5.32 4.84 -10.75
N PHE A 199 -5.20 3.91 -9.82
CA PHE A 199 -5.98 2.67 -9.77
C PHE A 199 -6.75 2.67 -8.44
N LEU A 200 -8.07 2.85 -8.49
CA LEU A 200 -8.91 3.02 -7.32
C LEU A 200 -10.02 1.96 -7.31
N GLY A 201 -10.36 1.44 -6.14
CA GLY A 201 -11.44 0.48 -5.99
C GLY A 201 -11.53 -0.13 -4.60
N LEU A 202 -12.28 -1.22 -4.50
CA LEU A 202 -12.33 -2.04 -3.30
C LEU A 202 -11.18 -3.07 -3.34
N GLY A 203 -10.51 -3.24 -2.23
CA GLY A 203 -9.44 -4.20 -2.06
C GLY A 203 -9.92 -5.58 -1.66
#